data_171d6fa4c375f872c93c9cd4d75dec2a
#
_entry.id   171d6fa4c375f872c93c9cd4d75dec2a
#
_cell.length_a   1.000
_cell.length_b   1.000
_cell.length_c   1.000
_cell.angle_alpha   90.00
_cell.angle_beta   90.00
_cell.angle_gamma   90.00
#
_symmetry.space_group_name_H-M   'P 1'
#
loop_
_entity.id
_entity.type
_entity.pdbx_description
1 polymer ?
#
loop_
_entity_poly.entity_id
_entity_poly.type
_entity_poly.pdbx_seq_one_letter_code
_entity_poly.pdbx_strand_id
1 'polypeptide(L)'
;MGLHKRDNSSNWYYAFQAKNKKYVGSTGTANKTKALQVEREMRNKIHSETYLGEAEEISLRDALVKYLEPRKKYSYYRGMESISRKMFGSKRDPKTKRENPCYGLPLNLFLHEIQTKHIERLVAKRKAEGDKPATIKHEIGLISSTLREMQRLGYKTNRDVVFPQLKSAYRLRYLDSNDEAALLRELDPKSPRSGVKAPEDRTPEMQRNIQDNYDLVIMLLDTGCRYSEAANLPWTAVNLEAGTLNIYRSKVNNEDVLFMTDRLREVMVRRRAERRPDARYVFENKSGMARGYAAQGIKKAMDRAGVNDPDVVREKGGKVTMHTLRHSYASKLVKNGVSLFEVSVLLGHSDPKMTQRYAHLAPNDASRKAVDIINTMHS
;
A
#
# COMPACT_ATOMS: atom_id res chain seq x y z
N MET A 1 17.44 -47.33 -16.88
CA MET A 1 16.29 -47.09 -16.01
C MET A 1 15.23 -46.50 -16.91
N GLY A 2 13.97 -46.88 -16.71
CA GLY A 2 12.83 -46.45 -17.56
C GLY A 2 11.58 -46.42 -16.70
N LEU A 3 10.45 -46.88 -17.22
CA LEU A 3 9.20 -46.99 -16.49
C LEU A 3 9.25 -48.10 -15.43
N HIS A 4 8.69 -47.80 -14.24
CA HIS A 4 8.49 -48.78 -13.16
C HIS A 4 7.13 -48.56 -12.49
N LYS A 5 6.60 -49.58 -11.86
CA LYS A 5 5.44 -49.49 -10.97
C LYS A 5 5.89 -49.38 -9.53
N ARG A 6 5.09 -48.73 -8.69
CA ARG A 6 5.22 -48.73 -7.23
C ARG A 6 4.11 -49.60 -6.63
N ASP A 7 4.38 -50.29 -5.58
CA ASP A 7 3.44 -51.24 -4.96
C ASP A 7 2.13 -50.63 -4.52
N ASN A 8 2.12 -49.33 -4.18
CA ASN A 8 0.95 -48.60 -3.71
C ASN A 8 0.33 -47.65 -4.77
N SER A 9 0.57 -47.85 -6.07
CA SER A 9 0.05 -46.99 -7.11
C SER A 9 -0.36 -47.75 -8.36
N SER A 10 -1.54 -47.46 -8.90
CA SER A 10 -1.97 -47.96 -10.20
C SER A 10 -1.19 -47.36 -11.37
N ASN A 11 -0.59 -46.17 -11.19
CA ASN A 11 0.10 -45.43 -12.23
C ASN A 11 1.54 -45.93 -12.44
N TRP A 12 2.04 -45.72 -13.66
CA TRP A 12 3.44 -45.87 -13.98
C TRP A 12 4.27 -44.67 -13.54
N TYR A 13 5.52 -44.90 -13.23
CA TYR A 13 6.51 -43.89 -12.86
C TYR A 13 7.67 -43.93 -13.82
N TYR A 14 8.21 -42.79 -14.18
CA TYR A 14 9.44 -42.69 -14.95
C TYR A 14 10.64 -42.43 -14.03
N ALA A 15 11.80 -42.95 -14.41
CA ALA A 15 13.06 -42.63 -13.76
C ALA A 15 14.20 -42.68 -14.80
N PHE A 16 14.87 -41.54 -14.98
CA PHE A 16 16.05 -41.43 -15.84
C PHE A 16 17.04 -40.40 -15.30
N GLN A 17 18.26 -40.39 -15.84
CA GLN A 17 19.32 -39.47 -15.43
C GLN A 17 19.75 -38.62 -16.60
N ALA A 18 19.96 -37.30 -16.34
CA ALA A 18 20.55 -36.35 -17.28
C ALA A 18 21.53 -35.44 -16.52
N LYS A 19 22.73 -35.22 -17.06
CA LYS A 19 23.82 -34.40 -16.44
C LYS A 19 24.01 -34.68 -14.94
N ASN A 20 24.18 -35.96 -14.57
CA ASN A 20 24.34 -36.41 -13.19
C ASN A 20 23.17 -36.15 -12.22
N LYS A 21 22.05 -35.67 -12.71
CA LYS A 21 20.81 -35.45 -11.93
C LYS A 21 19.79 -36.52 -12.27
N LYS A 22 19.17 -37.12 -11.25
CA LYS A 22 18.12 -38.12 -11.39
C LYS A 22 16.75 -37.44 -11.43
N TYR A 23 15.94 -37.79 -12.43
CA TYR A 23 14.58 -37.31 -12.64
C TYR A 23 13.60 -38.45 -12.45
N VAL A 24 12.66 -38.30 -11.52
CA VAL A 24 11.65 -39.31 -11.17
C VAL A 24 10.30 -38.63 -11.04
N GLY A 25 9.26 -39.20 -11.64
CA GLY A 25 7.90 -38.65 -11.52
C GLY A 25 6.82 -39.67 -11.91
N SER A 26 5.56 -39.35 -11.58
CA SER A 26 4.41 -40.14 -12.01
C SER A 26 4.05 -39.77 -13.45
N THR A 27 3.66 -40.78 -14.25
CA THR A 27 3.11 -40.54 -15.59
C THR A 27 1.62 -40.20 -15.58
N GLY A 28 0.96 -40.25 -14.41
CA GLY A 28 -0.47 -40.00 -14.28
C GLY A 28 -1.39 -41.05 -14.94
N THR A 29 -0.83 -42.16 -15.46
CA THR A 29 -1.61 -43.19 -16.17
C THR A 29 -1.20 -44.59 -15.80
N ALA A 30 -2.20 -45.48 -15.75
CA ALA A 30 -2.00 -46.93 -15.58
C ALA A 30 -1.69 -47.66 -16.91
N ASN A 31 -1.94 -47.00 -18.05
CA ASN A 31 -1.70 -47.56 -19.38
C ASN A 31 -0.21 -47.44 -19.74
N LYS A 32 0.44 -48.57 -19.98
CA LYS A 32 1.87 -48.65 -20.26
C LYS A 32 2.30 -47.90 -21.52
N THR A 33 1.48 -47.96 -22.58
CA THR A 33 1.78 -47.29 -23.86
C THR A 33 1.73 -45.78 -23.70
N LYS A 34 0.70 -45.27 -23.02
CA LYS A 34 0.62 -43.83 -22.69
C LYS A 34 1.74 -43.39 -21.73
N ALA A 35 2.09 -44.23 -20.77
CA ALA A 35 3.20 -43.96 -19.86
C ALA A 35 4.55 -43.86 -20.58
N LEU A 36 4.81 -44.70 -21.59
CA LEU A 36 6.00 -44.61 -22.41
C LEU A 36 6.04 -43.28 -23.21
N GLN A 37 4.89 -42.85 -23.73
CA GLN A 37 4.81 -41.56 -24.39
C GLN A 37 5.14 -40.39 -23.46
N VAL A 38 4.55 -40.36 -22.28
CA VAL A 38 4.84 -39.34 -21.25
C VAL A 38 6.32 -39.35 -20.83
N GLU A 39 6.91 -40.54 -20.62
CA GLU A 39 8.34 -40.65 -20.28
C GLU A 39 9.22 -40.10 -21.41
N ARG A 40 8.89 -40.40 -22.67
CA ARG A 40 9.62 -39.90 -23.84
C ARG A 40 9.53 -38.37 -23.96
N GLU A 41 8.35 -37.81 -23.79
CA GLU A 41 8.13 -36.35 -23.80
C GLU A 41 8.92 -35.67 -22.67
N MET A 42 8.87 -36.23 -21.45
CA MET A 42 9.65 -35.69 -20.31
C MET A 42 11.15 -35.80 -20.53
N ARG A 43 11.63 -36.90 -21.10
CA ARG A 43 13.04 -37.08 -21.44
C ARG A 43 13.50 -36.08 -22.50
N ASN A 44 12.73 -35.88 -23.55
CA ASN A 44 13.02 -34.88 -24.60
C ASN A 44 13.03 -33.46 -24.03
N LYS A 45 12.05 -33.11 -23.19
CA LYS A 45 11.97 -31.82 -22.52
C LYS A 45 13.21 -31.56 -21.66
N ILE A 46 13.57 -32.49 -20.80
CA ILE A 46 14.76 -32.37 -19.92
C ILE A 46 16.05 -32.36 -20.71
N HIS A 47 16.12 -33.09 -21.83
CA HIS A 47 17.27 -33.07 -22.71
C HIS A 47 17.44 -31.70 -23.38
N SER A 48 16.37 -31.12 -23.92
CA SER A 48 16.42 -29.78 -24.53
C SER A 48 16.79 -28.69 -23.51
N GLU A 49 16.20 -28.72 -22.31
CA GLU A 49 16.56 -27.80 -21.23
C GLU A 49 18.02 -27.98 -20.76
N THR A 50 18.49 -29.23 -20.65
CA THR A 50 19.78 -29.55 -20.02
C THR A 50 20.97 -29.43 -20.98
N TYR A 51 20.78 -29.78 -22.27
CA TYR A 51 21.86 -29.88 -23.24
C TYR A 51 21.76 -28.83 -24.36
N LEU A 52 20.54 -28.36 -24.70
CA LEU A 52 20.33 -27.33 -25.70
C LEU A 52 20.21 -25.94 -25.14
N GLY A 53 20.16 -25.80 -23.82
CA GLY A 53 20.06 -24.50 -23.15
C GLY A 53 18.71 -23.83 -23.31
N GLU A 54 17.67 -24.57 -23.70
CA GLU A 54 16.32 -24.06 -23.80
C GLU A 54 15.77 -23.67 -22.44
N ALA A 55 15.24 -22.47 -22.33
CA ALA A 55 14.66 -21.96 -21.10
C ALA A 55 13.39 -22.75 -20.73
N GLU A 56 13.26 -23.12 -19.46
CA GLU A 56 12.11 -23.82 -18.91
C GLU A 56 10.82 -23.00 -19.11
N GLU A 57 9.75 -23.66 -19.51
CA GLU A 57 8.43 -23.04 -19.62
C GLU A 57 7.70 -23.08 -18.28
N ILE A 58 7.04 -22.01 -17.91
CA ILE A 58 6.26 -21.89 -16.67
C ILE A 58 4.89 -21.28 -16.94
N SER A 59 3.85 -21.85 -16.33
CA SER A 59 2.50 -21.28 -16.38
C SER A 59 2.39 -19.99 -15.58
N LEU A 60 1.46 -19.12 -15.92
CA LEU A 60 1.21 -17.89 -15.16
C LEU A 60 0.84 -18.19 -13.70
N ARG A 61 0.10 -19.27 -13.44
CA ARG A 61 -0.22 -19.71 -12.07
C ARG A 61 1.02 -20.04 -11.27
N ASP A 62 1.87 -20.91 -11.80
CA ASP A 62 3.06 -21.38 -11.09
C ASP A 62 4.08 -20.26 -10.92
N ALA A 63 4.18 -19.40 -11.94
CA ALA A 63 4.99 -18.20 -11.88
C ALA A 63 4.56 -17.23 -10.77
N LEU A 64 3.23 -17.01 -10.60
CA LEU A 64 2.70 -16.17 -9.53
C LEU A 64 2.94 -16.78 -8.15
N VAL A 65 2.73 -18.08 -7.99
CA VAL A 65 3.05 -18.79 -6.73
C VAL A 65 4.52 -18.61 -6.40
N LYS A 66 5.40 -18.88 -7.37
CA LYS A 66 6.86 -18.74 -7.20
C LYS A 66 7.29 -17.30 -6.93
N TYR A 67 6.63 -16.33 -7.53
CA TYR A 67 6.87 -14.91 -7.29
C TYR A 67 6.43 -14.46 -5.90
N LEU A 68 5.27 -14.93 -5.43
CA LEU A 68 4.66 -14.52 -4.17
C LEU A 68 5.25 -15.21 -2.93
N GLU A 69 5.68 -16.47 -3.05
CA GLU A 69 6.15 -17.28 -1.92
C GLU A 69 7.26 -16.61 -1.08
N PRO A 70 8.38 -16.15 -1.66
CA PRO A 70 9.45 -15.50 -0.89
C PRO A 70 9.04 -14.13 -0.32
N ARG A 71 7.91 -13.57 -0.77
CA ARG A 71 7.39 -12.26 -0.38
C ARG A 71 6.41 -12.29 0.78
N LYS A 72 6.01 -13.48 1.26
CA LYS A 72 5.10 -13.68 2.40
C LYS A 72 5.53 -12.96 3.69
N LYS A 73 6.83 -12.81 3.90
CA LYS A 73 7.42 -12.11 5.04
C LYS A 73 7.26 -10.59 5.02
N TYR A 74 6.87 -10.00 3.90
CA TYR A 74 6.77 -8.55 3.76
C TYR A 74 5.34 -8.04 3.98
N SER A 75 5.20 -6.87 4.55
CA SER A 75 3.90 -6.25 4.86
C SER A 75 3.02 -6.01 3.62
N TYR A 76 3.62 -5.79 2.46
CA TYR A 76 2.92 -5.58 1.19
C TYR A 76 2.36 -6.86 0.56
N TYR A 77 2.75 -8.04 1.05
CA TYR A 77 2.32 -9.34 0.51
C TYR A 77 0.79 -9.46 0.43
N ARG A 78 0.08 -9.06 1.50
CA ARG A 78 -1.40 -9.14 1.54
C ARG A 78 -2.07 -8.37 0.40
N GLY A 79 -1.48 -7.22 0.00
CA GLY A 79 -1.97 -6.44 -1.14
C GLY A 79 -1.78 -7.20 -2.46
N MET A 80 -0.59 -7.78 -2.68
CA MET A 80 -0.30 -8.56 -3.88
C MET A 80 -1.14 -9.84 -3.95
N GLU A 81 -1.31 -10.54 -2.84
CA GLU A 81 -2.19 -11.72 -2.74
C GLU A 81 -3.64 -11.35 -3.04
N SER A 82 -4.14 -10.23 -2.51
CA SER A 82 -5.49 -9.74 -2.82
C SER A 82 -5.69 -9.44 -4.30
N ILE A 83 -4.67 -8.85 -4.96
CA ILE A 83 -4.69 -8.60 -6.41
C ILE A 83 -4.69 -9.93 -7.18
N SER A 84 -3.83 -10.87 -6.81
CA SER A 84 -3.77 -12.19 -7.41
C SER A 84 -5.11 -12.92 -7.30
N ARG A 85 -5.74 -12.90 -6.13
CA ARG A 85 -7.07 -13.50 -5.94
C ARG A 85 -8.15 -12.84 -6.81
N LYS A 86 -8.10 -11.53 -7.02
CA LYS A 86 -9.03 -10.83 -7.91
C LYS A 86 -8.84 -11.21 -9.37
N MET A 87 -7.61 -11.46 -9.78
CA MET A 87 -7.33 -11.85 -11.17
C MET A 87 -7.68 -13.32 -11.45
N PHE A 88 -7.51 -14.21 -10.48
CA PHE A 88 -7.51 -15.66 -10.69
C PHE A 88 -8.47 -16.43 -9.77
N GLY A 89 -9.08 -15.77 -8.80
CA GLY A 89 -10.05 -16.38 -7.89
C GLY A 89 -11.48 -16.38 -8.42
N SER A 90 -12.41 -16.71 -7.56
CA SER A 90 -13.82 -16.47 -7.77
C SER A 90 -14.30 -15.28 -6.95
N LYS A 91 -15.21 -14.50 -7.49
CA LYS A 91 -15.87 -13.42 -6.79
C LYS A 91 -17.30 -13.84 -6.48
N ARG A 92 -17.65 -13.90 -5.21
CA ARG A 92 -19.02 -14.19 -4.80
C ARG A 92 -19.90 -12.98 -5.10
N ASP A 93 -20.93 -13.20 -5.89
CA ASP A 93 -21.95 -12.18 -6.15
C ASP A 93 -22.69 -11.87 -4.85
N PRO A 94 -22.74 -10.62 -4.39
CA PRO A 94 -23.40 -10.27 -3.13
C PRO A 94 -24.90 -10.50 -3.14
N LYS A 95 -25.57 -10.50 -4.31
CA LYS A 95 -27.01 -10.70 -4.46
C LYS A 95 -27.37 -12.18 -4.65
N THR A 96 -26.73 -12.83 -5.61
CA THR A 96 -27.06 -14.23 -5.97
C THR A 96 -26.30 -15.26 -5.14
N LYS A 97 -25.26 -14.84 -4.40
CA LYS A 97 -24.33 -15.69 -3.65
C LYS A 97 -23.58 -16.72 -4.51
N ARG A 98 -23.69 -16.65 -5.84
CA ARG A 98 -22.95 -17.50 -6.76
C ARG A 98 -21.50 -17.04 -6.86
N GLU A 99 -20.61 -18.00 -7.01
CA GLU A 99 -19.21 -17.73 -7.31
C GLU A 99 -19.02 -17.58 -8.82
N ASN A 100 -18.67 -16.37 -9.24
CA ASN A 100 -18.31 -16.08 -10.61
C ASN A 100 -16.79 -16.08 -10.75
N PRO A 101 -16.21 -16.75 -11.76
CA PRO A 101 -14.77 -16.73 -11.97
C PRO A 101 -14.28 -15.29 -12.17
N CYS A 102 -13.23 -14.92 -11.48
CA CYS A 102 -12.56 -13.66 -11.70
C CYS A 102 -11.84 -13.69 -13.04
N TYR A 103 -11.96 -12.60 -13.76
CA TYR A 103 -11.44 -12.51 -15.10
C TYR A 103 -10.09 -11.79 -15.11
N GLY A 104 -9.06 -12.58 -15.26
CA GLY A 104 -7.72 -12.14 -15.57
C GLY A 104 -7.23 -12.74 -16.86
N LEU A 105 -5.95 -13.04 -16.93
CA LEU A 105 -5.40 -13.90 -17.96
C LEU A 105 -5.70 -15.37 -17.60
N PRO A 106 -5.83 -16.27 -18.59
CA PRO A 106 -5.96 -17.70 -18.32
C PRO A 106 -4.78 -18.19 -17.48
N LEU A 107 -5.06 -18.92 -16.39
CA LEU A 107 -4.03 -19.38 -15.45
C LEU A 107 -3.07 -20.39 -16.03
N ASN A 108 -3.54 -21.16 -17.00
CA ASN A 108 -2.76 -22.16 -17.73
C ASN A 108 -1.94 -21.58 -18.89
N LEU A 109 -2.06 -20.27 -19.16
CA LEU A 109 -1.26 -19.60 -20.18
C LEU A 109 0.20 -19.57 -19.75
N PHE A 110 1.10 -20.03 -20.60
CA PHE A 110 2.53 -19.96 -20.36
C PHE A 110 3.03 -18.52 -20.50
N LEU A 111 4.09 -18.17 -19.75
CA LEU A 111 4.58 -16.79 -19.72
C LEU A 111 5.08 -16.30 -21.08
N HIS A 112 5.62 -17.18 -21.91
CA HIS A 112 6.07 -16.83 -23.26
C HIS A 112 4.91 -16.62 -24.26
N GLU A 113 3.70 -17.11 -23.94
CA GLU A 113 2.49 -16.92 -24.74
C GLU A 113 1.75 -15.62 -24.42
N ILE A 114 2.10 -14.95 -23.29
CA ILE A 114 1.50 -13.68 -22.91
C ILE A 114 1.91 -12.62 -23.94
N GLN A 115 0.91 -11.98 -24.56
CA GLN A 115 1.09 -10.95 -25.58
C GLN A 115 0.45 -9.63 -25.11
N THR A 116 0.85 -8.52 -25.71
CA THR A 116 0.29 -7.18 -25.45
C THR A 116 -1.23 -7.17 -25.54
N LYS A 117 -1.83 -7.85 -26.52
CA LYS A 117 -3.29 -7.95 -26.66
C LYS A 117 -4.00 -8.55 -25.44
N HIS A 118 -3.34 -9.45 -24.69
CA HIS A 118 -3.90 -10.03 -23.47
C HIS A 118 -3.97 -8.98 -22.36
N ILE A 119 -2.94 -8.15 -22.25
CA ILE A 119 -2.90 -7.05 -21.26
C ILE A 119 -3.93 -5.97 -21.62
N GLU A 120 -4.03 -5.60 -22.89
CA GLU A 120 -5.02 -4.62 -23.36
C GLU A 120 -6.46 -5.09 -23.12
N ARG A 121 -6.77 -6.37 -23.39
CA ARG A 121 -8.09 -6.97 -23.08
C ARG A 121 -8.39 -6.93 -21.58
N LEU A 122 -7.42 -7.25 -20.74
CA LEU A 122 -7.57 -7.15 -19.27
C LEU A 122 -7.88 -5.71 -18.86
N VAL A 123 -7.12 -4.74 -19.37
CA VAL A 123 -7.32 -3.31 -19.08
C VAL A 123 -8.69 -2.83 -19.56
N ALA A 124 -9.08 -3.18 -20.80
CA ALA A 124 -10.39 -2.80 -21.35
C ALA A 124 -11.54 -3.33 -20.49
N LYS A 125 -11.44 -4.59 -20.08
CA LYS A 125 -12.44 -5.24 -19.23
C LYS A 125 -12.55 -4.58 -17.87
N ARG A 126 -11.41 -4.31 -17.20
CA ARG A 126 -11.42 -3.64 -15.89
C ARG A 126 -12.00 -2.23 -15.95
N LYS A 127 -11.72 -1.51 -17.05
CA LYS A 127 -12.35 -0.19 -17.30
C LYS A 127 -13.87 -0.31 -17.45
N ALA A 128 -14.35 -1.31 -18.20
CA ALA A 128 -15.79 -1.57 -18.36
C ALA A 128 -16.48 -1.97 -17.04
N GLU A 129 -15.77 -2.64 -16.13
CA GLU A 129 -16.22 -2.96 -14.78
C GLU A 129 -16.19 -1.74 -13.81
N GLY A 130 -15.70 -0.58 -14.26
CA GLY A 130 -15.62 0.65 -13.46
C GLY A 130 -14.40 0.74 -12.53
N ASP A 131 -13.40 -0.12 -12.69
CA ASP A 131 -12.19 -0.07 -11.89
C ASP A 131 -11.36 1.17 -12.18
N LYS A 132 -10.81 1.78 -11.12
CA LYS A 132 -9.97 2.98 -11.24
C LYS A 132 -8.63 2.65 -11.92
N PRO A 133 -8.07 3.60 -12.71
CA PRO A 133 -6.77 3.41 -13.37
C PRO A 133 -5.65 2.95 -12.43
N ALA A 134 -5.63 3.44 -11.17
CA ALA A 134 -4.65 3.02 -10.17
C ALA A 134 -4.80 1.54 -9.79
N THR A 135 -6.02 1.02 -9.65
CA THR A 135 -6.30 -0.39 -9.36
C THR A 135 -5.81 -1.27 -10.51
N ILE A 136 -6.17 -0.90 -11.74
CA ILE A 136 -5.74 -1.63 -12.95
C ILE A 136 -4.21 -1.61 -13.08
N LYS A 137 -3.56 -0.48 -12.79
CA LYS A 137 -2.10 -0.37 -12.78
C LYS A 137 -1.44 -1.34 -11.81
N HIS A 138 -2.02 -1.56 -10.64
CA HIS A 138 -1.50 -2.55 -9.69
C HIS A 138 -1.65 -3.99 -10.22
N GLU A 139 -2.75 -4.31 -10.88
CA GLU A 139 -2.99 -5.63 -11.47
C GLU A 139 -1.97 -5.94 -12.58
N ILE A 140 -1.86 -5.06 -13.58
CA ILE A 140 -0.88 -5.25 -14.68
C ILE A 140 0.57 -5.16 -14.17
N GLY A 141 0.82 -4.38 -13.11
CA GLY A 141 2.10 -4.28 -12.45
C GLY A 141 2.55 -5.59 -11.80
N LEU A 142 1.62 -6.35 -11.21
CA LEU A 142 1.91 -7.68 -10.66
C LEU A 142 2.33 -8.65 -11.78
N ILE A 143 1.62 -8.65 -12.92
CA ILE A 143 1.97 -9.48 -14.07
C ILE A 143 3.35 -9.10 -14.61
N SER A 144 3.60 -7.80 -14.82
CA SER A 144 4.89 -7.30 -15.31
C SER A 144 6.05 -7.66 -14.39
N SER A 145 5.85 -7.56 -13.07
CA SER A 145 6.87 -7.92 -12.09
C SER A 145 7.14 -9.42 -12.05
N THR A 146 6.09 -10.23 -12.21
CA THR A 146 6.21 -11.69 -12.30
C THR A 146 6.99 -12.11 -13.55
N LEU A 147 6.65 -11.54 -14.72
CA LEU A 147 7.38 -11.80 -15.97
C LEU A 147 8.87 -11.48 -15.85
N ARG A 148 9.22 -10.29 -15.31
CA ARG A 148 10.62 -9.88 -15.11
C ARG A 148 11.38 -10.79 -14.16
N GLU A 149 10.75 -11.21 -13.06
CA GLU A 149 11.39 -12.09 -12.09
C GLU A 149 11.60 -13.50 -12.66
N MET A 150 10.62 -14.05 -13.36
CA MET A 150 10.76 -15.36 -14.00
C MET A 150 11.81 -15.33 -15.12
N GLN A 151 11.87 -14.25 -15.90
CA GLN A 151 12.94 -14.04 -16.89
C GLN A 151 14.32 -14.03 -16.22
N ARG A 152 14.47 -13.31 -15.08
CA ARG A 152 15.71 -13.28 -14.30
C ARG A 152 16.12 -14.67 -13.79
N LEU A 153 15.14 -15.51 -13.49
CA LEU A 153 15.35 -16.89 -13.05
C LEU A 153 15.60 -17.88 -14.21
N GLY A 154 15.62 -17.41 -15.45
CA GLY A 154 15.94 -18.24 -16.62
C GLY A 154 14.74 -18.91 -17.28
N TYR A 155 13.49 -18.59 -16.88
CA TYR A 155 12.29 -19.11 -17.52
C TYR A 155 12.03 -18.43 -18.87
N LYS A 156 11.41 -19.20 -19.79
CA LYS A 156 10.96 -18.71 -21.09
C LYS A 156 9.80 -17.72 -20.90
N THR A 157 10.03 -16.46 -21.28
CA THR A 157 9.04 -15.38 -21.18
C THR A 157 8.97 -14.59 -22.47
N ASN A 158 7.82 -14.00 -22.77
CA ASN A 158 7.74 -13.02 -23.84
C ASN A 158 8.29 -11.67 -23.36
N ARG A 159 9.35 -11.17 -24.00
CA ARG A 159 10.03 -9.91 -23.69
C ARG A 159 9.37 -8.69 -24.32
N ASP A 160 8.55 -8.91 -25.34
CA ASP A 160 7.96 -7.86 -26.19
C ASP A 160 6.58 -7.40 -25.69
N VAL A 161 6.18 -7.85 -24.48
CA VAL A 161 4.89 -7.46 -23.91
C VAL A 161 4.92 -6.01 -23.47
N VAL A 162 4.08 -5.20 -24.10
CA VAL A 162 3.91 -3.78 -23.76
C VAL A 162 2.80 -3.63 -22.71
N PHE A 163 3.11 -2.91 -21.64
CA PHE A 163 2.16 -2.57 -20.60
C PHE A 163 1.72 -1.11 -20.75
N PRO A 164 0.41 -0.84 -20.92
CA PRO A 164 -0.07 0.52 -21.18
C PRO A 164 0.15 1.43 -19.97
N GLN A 165 0.52 2.68 -20.25
CA GLN A 165 0.62 3.73 -19.26
C GLN A 165 -0.79 4.23 -18.90
N LEU A 166 -1.25 3.91 -17.70
CA LEU A 166 -2.54 4.35 -17.20
C LEU A 166 -2.36 5.66 -16.44
N LYS A 167 -2.80 6.77 -17.03
CA LYS A 167 -2.80 8.08 -16.37
C LYS A 167 -3.90 8.09 -15.32
N SER A 168 -3.56 8.38 -14.08
CA SER A 168 -4.51 8.68 -13.01
C SER A 168 -4.57 10.19 -12.85
N ALA A 169 -5.72 10.78 -13.02
CA ALA A 169 -5.91 12.19 -12.66
C ALA A 169 -5.80 12.27 -11.13
N TYR A 170 -4.72 12.86 -10.66
CA TYR A 170 -4.52 13.11 -9.24
C TYR A 170 -4.83 14.57 -8.96
N ARG A 171 -5.89 14.81 -8.17
CA ARG A 171 -6.15 16.13 -7.59
C ARG A 171 -5.66 16.10 -6.14
N LEU A 172 -4.88 17.09 -5.76
CA LEU A 172 -4.38 17.23 -4.40
C LEU A 172 -5.52 17.69 -3.49
N ARG A 173 -6.04 16.79 -2.64
CA ARG A 173 -6.99 17.16 -1.58
C ARG A 173 -6.24 17.49 -0.30
N TYR A 174 -6.48 18.65 0.25
CA TYR A 174 -6.05 19.10 1.58
C TYR A 174 -7.20 19.84 2.27
N LEU A 175 -7.12 19.97 3.59
CA LEU A 175 -8.08 20.78 4.37
C LEU A 175 -7.66 22.25 4.29
N ASP A 176 -8.60 23.11 3.95
CA ASP A 176 -8.46 24.53 4.20
C ASP A 176 -8.78 24.85 5.68
N SER A 177 -8.68 26.12 6.08
CA SER A 177 -8.90 26.54 7.47
C SER A 177 -10.31 26.21 7.96
N ASN A 178 -11.32 26.34 7.10
CA ASN A 178 -12.71 26.05 7.45
C ASN A 178 -12.92 24.53 7.62
N ASP A 179 -12.40 23.72 6.68
CA ASP A 179 -12.45 22.25 6.75
C ASP A 179 -11.78 21.74 8.04
N GLU A 180 -10.61 22.31 8.38
CA GLU A 180 -9.88 21.92 9.59
C GLU A 180 -10.64 22.29 10.85
N ALA A 181 -11.17 23.52 10.92
CA ALA A 181 -11.96 23.98 12.05
C ALA A 181 -13.23 23.13 12.25
N ALA A 182 -13.92 22.77 11.15
CA ALA A 182 -15.08 21.89 11.18
C ALA A 182 -14.72 20.49 11.69
N LEU A 183 -13.62 19.91 11.20
CA LEU A 183 -13.16 18.59 11.66
C LEU A 183 -12.77 18.61 13.13
N LEU A 184 -12.03 19.61 13.59
CA LEU A 184 -11.60 19.72 14.99
C LEU A 184 -12.80 19.93 15.92
N ARG A 185 -13.83 20.70 15.51
CA ARG A 185 -15.08 20.84 16.25
C ARG A 185 -15.80 19.48 16.41
N GLU A 186 -15.84 18.70 15.35
CA GLU A 186 -16.45 17.36 15.36
C GLU A 186 -15.65 16.34 16.21
N LEU A 187 -14.40 16.59 16.45
CA LEU A 187 -13.54 15.75 17.29
C LEU A 187 -13.44 16.25 18.72
N ASP A 188 -13.78 17.52 19.01
CA ASP A 188 -13.61 18.12 20.33
C ASP A 188 -14.33 17.30 21.41
N PRO A 189 -13.59 16.81 22.43
CA PRO A 189 -14.16 16.01 23.50
C PRO A 189 -15.24 16.73 24.31
N LYS A 190 -15.20 18.05 24.34
CA LYS A 190 -16.13 18.89 25.14
C LYS A 190 -17.39 19.26 24.36
N SER A 191 -17.36 19.20 23.05
CA SER A 191 -18.49 19.64 22.22
C SER A 191 -19.58 18.57 22.12
N PRO A 192 -20.86 18.91 22.34
CA PRO A 192 -21.98 18.05 22.03
C PRO A 192 -22.12 17.94 20.48
N ARG A 193 -22.51 16.76 19.99
CA ARG A 193 -22.63 16.49 18.56
C ARG A 193 -23.62 15.39 18.24
N SER A 194 -24.27 15.47 17.09
CA SER A 194 -25.25 14.48 16.65
C SER A 194 -24.61 13.08 16.54
N GLY A 195 -25.34 12.06 17.00
CA GLY A 195 -24.93 10.66 16.95
C GLY A 195 -23.79 10.25 17.89
N VAL A 196 -23.43 11.15 18.84
CA VAL A 196 -22.46 10.86 19.91
C VAL A 196 -23.08 11.25 21.24
N LYS A 197 -22.96 10.41 22.26
CA LYS A 197 -23.45 10.69 23.62
C LYS A 197 -22.93 12.04 24.10
N ALA A 198 -23.77 12.76 24.86
CA ALA A 198 -23.35 13.98 25.54
C ALA A 198 -22.14 13.74 26.45
N PRO A 199 -21.25 14.72 26.67
CA PRO A 199 -20.03 14.52 27.46
C PRO A 199 -20.30 13.87 28.82
N GLU A 200 -21.35 14.25 29.52
CA GLU A 200 -21.79 13.76 30.80
C GLU A 200 -22.26 12.29 30.80
N ASP A 201 -22.75 11.80 29.65
CA ASP A 201 -23.26 10.44 29.50
C ASP A 201 -22.21 9.44 28.97
N ARG A 202 -20.98 9.89 28.77
CA ARG A 202 -19.91 9.06 28.20
C ARG A 202 -19.26 8.21 29.27
N THR A 203 -19.05 6.93 28.93
CA THR A 203 -18.20 6.08 29.76
C THR A 203 -16.76 6.58 29.69
N PRO A 204 -15.93 6.30 30.71
CA PRO A 204 -14.50 6.69 30.71
C PRO A 204 -13.75 6.19 29.45
N GLU A 205 -14.10 4.99 28.95
CA GLU A 205 -13.53 4.44 27.72
C GLU A 205 -13.94 5.27 26.48
N MET A 206 -15.21 5.64 26.37
CA MET A 206 -15.69 6.48 25.26
C MET A 206 -14.99 7.85 25.27
N GLN A 207 -14.88 8.46 26.46
CA GLN A 207 -14.22 9.75 26.63
C GLN A 207 -12.74 9.67 26.22
N ARG A 208 -12.03 8.63 26.64
CA ARG A 208 -10.64 8.37 26.23
C ARG A 208 -10.51 8.22 24.71
N ASN A 209 -11.37 7.41 24.10
CA ASN A 209 -11.33 7.18 22.64
C ASN A 209 -11.58 8.48 21.84
N ILE A 210 -12.49 9.33 22.32
CA ILE A 210 -12.79 10.62 21.69
C ILE A 210 -11.58 11.56 21.85
N GLN A 211 -11.00 11.65 23.04
CA GLN A 211 -9.81 12.43 23.31
C GLN A 211 -8.63 11.96 22.47
N ASP A 212 -8.40 10.66 22.39
CA ASP A 212 -7.35 10.06 21.56
C ASP A 212 -7.51 10.41 20.07
N ASN A 213 -8.73 10.44 19.56
CA ASN A 213 -8.99 10.83 18.17
C ASN A 213 -8.67 12.30 17.91
N TYR A 214 -9.05 13.17 18.84
CA TYR A 214 -8.76 14.61 18.78
C TYR A 214 -7.25 14.87 18.80
N ASP A 215 -6.58 14.35 19.81
CA ASP A 215 -5.14 14.53 20.01
C ASP A 215 -4.29 13.99 18.85
N LEU A 216 -4.68 12.80 18.33
CA LEU A 216 -4.01 12.19 17.20
C LEU A 216 -4.17 13.03 15.93
N VAL A 217 -5.34 13.63 15.69
CA VAL A 217 -5.56 14.52 14.55
C VAL A 217 -4.74 15.79 14.67
N ILE A 218 -4.66 16.40 15.87
CA ILE A 218 -3.76 17.53 16.11
C ILE A 218 -2.32 17.14 15.75
N MET A 219 -1.83 16.03 16.26
CA MET A 219 -0.47 15.57 15.97
C MET A 219 -0.23 15.41 14.46
N LEU A 220 -1.19 14.81 13.72
CA LEU A 220 -1.08 14.63 12.27
C LEU A 220 -1.09 15.95 11.49
N LEU A 221 -1.90 16.92 11.93
CA LEU A 221 -2.00 18.25 11.31
C LEU A 221 -0.79 19.14 11.58
N ASP A 222 -0.13 18.95 12.74
CA ASP A 222 0.95 19.82 13.19
C ASP A 222 2.35 19.27 12.87
N THR A 223 2.46 17.97 12.55
CA THR A 223 3.74 17.34 12.22
C THR A 223 3.81 16.80 10.80
N GLY A 224 2.67 16.57 10.17
CA GLY A 224 2.61 15.90 8.88
C GLY A 224 3.11 14.45 8.87
N CYS A 225 3.35 13.82 10.02
CA CYS A 225 3.78 12.43 10.10
C CYS A 225 2.70 11.48 9.55
N ARG A 226 3.08 10.25 9.21
CA ARG A 226 2.11 9.24 8.76
C ARG A 226 1.28 8.78 9.95
N TYR A 227 0.02 8.39 9.69
CA TYR A 227 -0.86 7.87 10.72
C TYR A 227 -0.21 6.76 11.57
N SER A 228 0.48 5.83 10.91
CA SER A 228 1.15 4.73 11.61
C SER A 228 2.33 5.18 12.47
N GLU A 229 3.02 6.24 12.09
CA GLU A 229 4.11 6.83 12.85
C GLU A 229 3.56 7.46 14.14
N ALA A 230 2.50 8.27 14.02
CA ALA A 230 1.83 8.86 15.17
C ALA A 230 1.15 7.81 16.09
N ALA A 231 0.38 6.89 15.51
CA ALA A 231 -0.38 5.89 16.26
C ALA A 231 0.50 4.87 17.01
N ASN A 232 1.76 4.73 16.63
CA ASN A 232 2.72 3.81 17.25
C ASN A 232 3.85 4.55 18.00
N LEU A 233 3.70 5.86 18.26
CA LEU A 233 4.72 6.67 18.92
C LEU A 233 4.94 6.20 20.38
N PRO A 234 6.14 5.75 20.75
CA PRO A 234 6.44 5.41 22.14
C PRO A 234 6.73 6.67 22.96
N TRP A 235 6.49 6.63 24.25
CA TRP A 235 6.82 7.75 25.14
C TRP A 235 8.33 8.05 25.22
N THR A 236 9.18 7.06 24.93
CA THR A 236 10.64 7.25 24.86
C THR A 236 11.07 8.16 23.71
N ALA A 237 10.22 8.33 22.72
CA ALA A 237 10.45 9.20 21.56
C ALA A 237 9.95 10.64 21.76
N VAL A 238 9.38 10.97 22.94
CA VAL A 238 8.82 12.29 23.27
C VAL A 238 9.72 13.00 24.27
N ASN A 239 10.32 14.10 23.87
CA ASN A 239 11.06 14.99 24.76
C ASN A 239 10.26 16.29 24.96
N LEU A 240 9.61 16.42 26.14
CA LEU A 240 8.79 17.58 26.45
C LEU A 240 9.62 18.82 26.78
N GLU A 241 10.83 18.66 27.31
CA GLU A 241 11.73 19.79 27.66
C GLU A 241 12.23 20.46 26.35
N ALA A 242 12.77 19.66 25.45
CA ALA A 242 13.22 20.13 24.14
C ALA A 242 12.07 20.44 23.17
N GLY A 243 10.84 20.02 23.46
CA GLY A 243 9.69 20.18 22.58
C GLY A 243 9.81 19.35 21.29
N THR A 244 10.40 18.15 21.36
CA THR A 244 10.69 17.33 20.17
C THR A 244 10.08 15.94 20.21
N LEU A 245 9.88 15.40 19.02
CA LEU A 245 9.41 14.03 18.76
C LEU A 245 10.42 13.32 17.85
N ASN A 246 10.90 12.15 18.26
CA ASN A 246 11.74 11.28 17.42
C ASN A 246 10.84 10.33 16.65
N ILE A 247 10.69 10.56 15.35
CA ILE A 247 9.80 9.76 14.51
C ILE A 247 10.62 8.74 13.73
N TYR A 248 10.43 7.45 14.02
CA TYR A 248 11.01 6.37 13.24
C TYR A 248 10.23 6.14 11.95
N ARG A 249 10.88 6.32 10.81
CA ARG A 249 10.31 6.17 9.47
C ARG A 249 10.65 4.81 8.88
N SER A 250 9.85 3.82 9.18
CA SER A 250 10.08 2.41 8.79
C SER A 250 10.27 2.18 7.29
N LYS A 251 9.68 3.03 6.42
CA LYS A 251 9.83 2.90 4.96
C LYS A 251 11.19 3.28 4.42
N VAL A 252 11.91 4.15 5.11
CA VAL A 252 13.24 4.66 4.73
C VAL A 252 14.31 4.29 5.75
N ASN A 253 13.93 3.55 6.79
CA ASN A 253 14.80 3.10 7.88
C ASN A 253 15.63 4.25 8.47
N ASN A 254 14.95 5.37 8.77
CA ASN A 254 15.58 6.59 9.30
C ASN A 254 14.77 7.14 10.48
N GLU A 255 15.45 7.87 11.36
CA GLU A 255 14.83 8.64 12.45
C GLU A 255 14.90 10.13 12.11
N ASP A 256 13.78 10.81 12.27
CA ASP A 256 13.67 12.25 12.08
C ASP A 256 13.20 12.90 13.38
N VAL A 257 13.82 14.02 13.71
CA VAL A 257 13.41 14.87 14.86
C VAL A 257 12.43 15.92 14.34
N LEU A 258 11.22 15.94 14.89
CA LEU A 258 10.20 16.95 14.62
C LEU A 258 9.99 17.81 15.86
N PHE A 259 9.91 19.13 15.68
CA PHE A 259 9.55 20.06 16.75
C PHE A 259 8.03 20.11 16.90
N MET A 260 7.57 20.19 18.16
CA MET A 260 6.16 20.37 18.48
C MET A 260 5.74 21.82 18.27
N THR A 261 4.53 22.03 17.74
CA THR A 261 3.85 23.31 17.89
C THR A 261 3.40 23.51 19.34
N ASP A 262 3.09 24.74 19.76
CA ASP A 262 2.60 25.02 21.12
C ASP A 262 1.35 24.17 21.43
N ARG A 263 0.40 24.14 20.51
CA ARG A 263 -0.81 23.31 20.60
C ARG A 263 -0.50 21.82 20.81
N LEU A 264 0.44 21.29 20.05
CA LEU A 264 0.84 19.88 20.18
C LEU A 264 1.58 19.63 21.51
N ARG A 265 2.39 20.58 21.95
CA ARG A 265 3.10 20.48 23.24
C ARG A 265 2.12 20.43 24.40
N GLU A 266 1.10 21.29 24.41
CA GLU A 266 0.02 21.26 25.42
C GLU A 266 -0.68 19.89 25.45
N VAL A 267 -1.00 19.33 24.28
CA VAL A 267 -1.57 17.98 24.17
C VAL A 267 -0.63 16.94 24.79
N MET A 268 0.66 16.98 24.48
CA MET A 268 1.63 15.99 24.97
C MET A 268 1.88 16.13 26.48
N VAL A 269 1.92 17.35 27.04
CA VAL A 269 2.04 17.61 28.47
C VAL A 269 0.83 17.03 29.22
N ARG A 270 -0.38 17.35 28.77
CA ARG A 270 -1.62 16.79 29.35
C ARG A 270 -1.62 15.26 29.30
N ARG A 271 -1.34 14.66 28.16
CA ARG A 271 -1.29 13.20 28.01
C ARG A 271 -0.21 12.56 28.87
N ARG A 272 0.92 13.24 29.09
CA ARG A 272 1.97 12.77 30.00
C ARG A 272 1.51 12.74 31.42
N ALA A 273 0.75 13.75 31.86
CA ALA A 273 0.19 13.84 33.23
C ALA A 273 -0.90 12.77 33.48
N GLU A 274 -1.73 12.50 32.48
CA GLU A 274 -2.87 11.57 32.55
C GLU A 274 -2.49 10.10 32.27
N ARG A 275 -1.25 9.82 31.82
CA ARG A 275 -0.83 8.47 31.44
C ARG A 275 -0.75 7.52 32.62
N ARG A 276 -0.99 6.25 32.38
CA ARG A 276 -0.67 5.19 33.35
C ARG A 276 0.86 5.07 33.51
N PRO A 277 1.36 4.72 34.72
CA PRO A 277 2.80 4.60 34.96
C PRO A 277 3.53 3.65 34.01
N ASP A 278 2.86 2.57 33.62
CA ASP A 278 3.37 1.50 32.74
C ASP A 278 3.11 1.74 31.24
N ALA A 279 2.46 2.87 30.88
CA ALA A 279 2.13 3.18 29.49
C ALA A 279 3.39 3.35 28.64
N ARG A 280 3.52 2.52 27.61
CA ARG A 280 4.65 2.53 26.67
C ARG A 280 4.45 3.47 25.49
N TYR A 281 3.20 3.63 25.04
CA TYR A 281 2.86 4.40 23.85
C TYR A 281 2.05 5.64 24.19
N VAL A 282 2.20 6.69 23.37
CA VAL A 282 1.39 7.92 23.50
C VAL A 282 -0.08 7.62 23.25
N PHE A 283 -0.37 6.76 22.28
CA PHE A 283 -1.70 6.26 21.95
C PHE A 283 -1.74 4.75 22.12
N GLU A 284 -2.51 4.28 23.09
CA GLU A 284 -2.63 2.87 23.41
C GLU A 284 -3.98 2.30 22.98
N ASN A 285 -3.99 1.03 22.61
CA ASN A 285 -5.21 0.24 22.47
C ASN A 285 -5.67 -0.31 23.83
N LYS A 286 -6.78 -1.04 23.84
CA LYS A 286 -7.34 -1.63 25.09
C LYS A 286 -6.39 -2.60 25.82
N SER A 287 -5.42 -3.17 25.11
CA SER A 287 -4.43 -4.11 25.67
C SER A 287 -3.12 -3.43 26.08
N GLY A 288 -3.03 -2.09 26.12
CA GLY A 288 -1.81 -1.36 26.47
C GLY A 288 -0.73 -1.40 25.38
N MET A 289 -1.04 -1.93 24.21
CA MET A 289 -0.16 -1.91 23.05
C MET A 289 -0.41 -0.66 22.20
N ALA A 290 0.50 -0.37 21.27
CA ALA A 290 0.30 0.71 20.31
C ALA A 290 -1.09 0.65 19.67
N ARG A 291 -1.70 1.82 19.47
CA ARG A 291 -3.07 1.95 18.94
C ARG A 291 -3.30 1.18 17.63
N GLY A 292 -2.28 1.05 16.78
CA GLY A 292 -2.45 0.48 15.45
C GLY A 292 -3.39 1.30 14.56
N TYR A 293 -4.00 0.69 13.55
CA TYR A 293 -4.92 1.40 12.65
C TYR A 293 -6.36 1.39 13.17
N ALA A 294 -6.68 2.32 14.06
CA ALA A 294 -8.02 2.52 14.65
C ALA A 294 -8.58 3.90 14.26
N ALA A 295 -8.89 4.10 12.98
CA ALA A 295 -9.27 5.40 12.42
C ALA A 295 -10.80 5.59 12.24
N GLN A 296 -11.64 4.64 12.64
CA GLN A 296 -13.08 4.69 12.36
C GLN A 296 -13.77 5.89 13.01
N GLY A 297 -13.41 6.25 14.25
CA GLY A 297 -13.93 7.42 14.92
C GLY A 297 -13.61 8.73 14.19
N ILE A 298 -12.36 8.85 13.72
CA ILE A 298 -11.90 10.03 12.94
C ILE A 298 -12.61 10.08 11.57
N LYS A 299 -12.79 8.95 10.89
CA LYS A 299 -13.53 8.90 9.61
C LYS A 299 -14.98 9.37 9.79
N LYS A 300 -15.67 8.89 10.83
CA LYS A 300 -17.02 9.35 11.15
C LYS A 300 -17.07 10.85 11.47
N ALA A 301 -16.03 11.40 12.10
CA ALA A 301 -15.93 12.84 12.34
C ALA A 301 -15.72 13.62 11.03
N MET A 302 -14.93 13.11 10.09
CA MET A 302 -14.78 13.70 8.75
C MET A 302 -16.11 13.73 8.00
N ASP A 303 -16.90 12.65 8.11
CA ASP A 303 -18.23 12.59 7.46
C ASP A 303 -19.20 13.59 8.11
N ARG A 304 -19.26 13.69 9.46
CA ARG A 304 -20.11 14.68 10.16
C ARG A 304 -19.69 16.13 9.93
N ALA A 305 -18.39 16.38 9.78
CA ALA A 305 -17.85 17.69 9.44
C ALA A 305 -18.19 18.15 8.01
N GLY A 306 -18.87 17.30 7.23
CA GLY A 306 -19.27 17.60 5.85
C GLY A 306 -18.11 17.63 4.85
N VAL A 307 -16.85 17.40 5.29
CA VAL A 307 -15.68 17.49 4.40
C VAL A 307 -15.63 16.37 3.36
N ASN A 308 -16.48 15.35 3.53
CA ASN A 308 -16.67 14.22 2.63
C ASN A 308 -18.03 14.18 1.94
N ASP A 309 -18.80 15.25 2.02
CA ASP A 309 -20.07 15.35 1.31
C ASP A 309 -19.84 15.22 -0.20
N PRO A 310 -20.75 14.59 -0.95
CA PRO A 310 -20.55 14.32 -2.37
C PRO A 310 -20.21 15.55 -3.20
N ASP A 311 -20.81 16.70 -2.88
CA ASP A 311 -20.59 17.97 -3.59
C ASP A 311 -19.21 18.52 -3.26
N VAL A 312 -18.82 18.56 -1.99
CA VAL A 312 -17.48 18.97 -1.53
C VAL A 312 -16.39 18.07 -2.14
N VAL A 313 -16.62 16.77 -2.20
CA VAL A 313 -15.69 15.81 -2.83
C VAL A 313 -15.51 16.09 -4.32
N ARG A 314 -16.59 16.48 -5.01
CA ARG A 314 -16.57 16.84 -6.44
C ARG A 314 -15.80 18.13 -6.68
N GLU A 315 -16.13 19.15 -5.91
CA GLU A 315 -15.54 20.49 -5.99
C GLU A 315 -14.06 20.48 -5.63
N LYS A 316 -13.72 19.95 -4.44
CA LYS A 316 -12.36 19.97 -3.90
C LYS A 316 -11.47 18.80 -4.37
N GLY A 317 -11.99 17.92 -5.24
CA GLY A 317 -11.20 16.92 -5.97
C GLY A 317 -10.83 15.67 -5.22
N GLY A 318 -11.61 15.25 -4.22
CA GLY A 318 -11.42 13.95 -3.56
C GLY A 318 -11.87 13.91 -2.11
N LYS A 319 -11.96 12.68 -1.57
CA LYS A 319 -12.31 12.47 -0.16
C LYS A 319 -11.16 12.79 0.77
N VAL A 320 -11.49 13.36 1.92
CA VAL A 320 -10.57 13.53 3.05
C VAL A 320 -10.32 12.16 3.69
N THR A 321 -9.06 11.84 3.89
CA THR A 321 -8.59 10.61 4.50
C THR A 321 -7.52 10.93 5.55
N MET A 322 -7.04 9.94 6.29
CA MET A 322 -5.91 10.14 7.21
C MET A 322 -4.66 10.72 6.52
N HIS A 323 -4.43 10.35 5.25
CA HIS A 323 -3.30 10.87 4.50
C HIS A 323 -3.51 12.33 4.04
N THR A 324 -4.76 12.75 3.93
CA THR A 324 -5.10 14.15 3.62
C THR A 324 -4.63 15.12 4.70
N LEU A 325 -4.60 14.69 5.97
CA LEU A 325 -4.08 15.53 7.07
C LEU A 325 -2.60 15.88 6.84
N ARG A 326 -1.80 14.92 6.39
CA ARG A 326 -0.41 15.16 5.99
C ARG A 326 -0.31 16.06 4.75
N HIS A 327 -1.22 15.91 3.78
CA HIS A 327 -1.30 16.83 2.65
C HIS A 327 -1.65 18.25 3.10
N SER A 328 -2.52 18.40 4.11
CA SER A 328 -2.88 19.70 4.67
C SER A 328 -1.69 20.38 5.33
N TYR A 329 -0.91 19.67 6.14
CA TYR A 329 0.34 20.16 6.71
C TYR A 329 1.30 20.67 5.63
N ALA A 330 1.60 19.82 4.64
CA ALA A 330 2.49 20.20 3.55
C ALA A 330 1.98 21.39 2.75
N SER A 331 0.67 21.43 2.43
CA SER A 331 0.05 22.52 1.68
C SER A 331 0.10 23.84 2.45
N LYS A 332 -0.08 23.79 3.79
CA LYS A 332 0.06 24.99 4.65
C LYS A 332 1.49 25.55 4.58
N LEU A 333 2.49 24.71 4.75
CA LEU A 333 3.90 25.13 4.72
C LEU A 333 4.26 25.76 3.37
N VAL A 334 3.93 25.09 2.27
CA VAL A 334 4.23 25.59 0.91
C VAL A 334 3.52 26.91 0.65
N LYS A 335 2.23 27.06 1.01
CA LYS A 335 1.48 28.32 0.88
C LYS A 335 2.11 29.47 1.67
N ASN A 336 2.78 29.17 2.78
CA ASN A 336 3.47 30.15 3.62
C ASN A 336 4.96 30.29 3.26
N GLY A 337 5.37 29.84 2.08
CA GLY A 337 6.69 30.11 1.52
C GLY A 337 7.80 29.18 1.94
N VAL A 338 7.52 28.09 2.70
CA VAL A 338 8.50 27.04 2.98
C VAL A 338 8.84 26.33 1.67
N SER A 339 10.11 26.13 1.40
CA SER A 339 10.56 25.52 0.14
C SER A 339 10.12 24.07 -0.01
N LEU A 340 9.92 23.63 -1.25
CA LEU A 340 9.55 22.23 -1.52
C LEU A 340 10.62 21.24 -1.01
N PHE A 341 11.87 21.65 -0.97
CA PHE A 341 12.95 20.82 -0.44
C PHE A 341 12.79 20.64 1.09
N GLU A 342 12.61 21.72 1.83
CA GLU A 342 12.39 21.67 3.30
C GLU A 342 11.15 20.86 3.63
N VAL A 343 10.03 21.07 2.90
CA VAL A 343 8.81 20.28 3.07
C VAL A 343 9.07 18.80 2.77
N SER A 344 9.92 18.49 1.78
CA SER A 344 10.32 17.10 1.48
C SER A 344 11.05 16.45 2.66
N VAL A 345 11.97 17.17 3.27
CA VAL A 345 12.72 16.74 4.46
C VAL A 345 11.75 16.52 5.64
N LEU A 346 10.94 17.53 5.97
CA LEU A 346 9.97 17.46 7.07
C LEU A 346 8.99 16.29 6.95
N LEU A 347 8.59 15.99 5.72
CA LEU A 347 7.75 14.83 5.44
C LEU A 347 8.52 13.50 5.40
N GLY A 348 9.85 13.51 5.30
CA GLY A 348 10.68 12.31 5.08
C GLY A 348 10.30 11.59 3.78
N HIS A 349 10.30 12.32 2.69
CA HIS A 349 10.14 11.74 1.36
C HIS A 349 11.48 11.23 0.87
N SER A 350 11.55 9.95 0.49
CA SER A 350 12.75 9.34 -0.12
C SER A 350 13.03 9.86 -1.53
N ASP A 351 12.01 10.35 -2.23
CA ASP A 351 12.12 10.98 -3.55
C ASP A 351 11.49 12.38 -3.48
N PRO A 352 12.28 13.46 -3.68
CA PRO A 352 11.77 14.84 -3.71
C PRO A 352 10.66 15.08 -4.73
N LYS A 353 10.59 14.27 -5.79
CA LYS A 353 9.49 14.32 -6.77
C LYS A 353 8.13 14.12 -6.12
N MET A 354 8.05 13.42 -4.99
CA MET A 354 6.81 13.26 -4.24
C MET A 354 6.26 14.60 -3.72
N THR A 355 7.11 15.58 -3.48
CA THR A 355 6.75 16.91 -2.97
C THR A 355 6.36 17.88 -4.11
N GLN A 356 6.74 17.61 -5.36
CA GLN A 356 6.38 18.44 -6.51
C GLN A 356 4.88 18.62 -6.71
N ARG A 357 4.05 17.71 -6.16
CA ARG A 357 2.60 17.83 -6.16
C ARG A 357 2.06 19.08 -5.47
N TYR A 358 2.86 19.72 -4.60
CA TYR A 358 2.50 20.95 -3.89
C TYR A 358 3.05 22.21 -4.58
N ALA A 359 3.87 22.08 -5.62
CA ALA A 359 4.56 23.19 -6.25
C ALA A 359 3.62 24.32 -6.73
N HIS A 360 2.43 23.94 -7.22
CA HIS A 360 1.42 24.90 -7.68
C HIS A 360 0.78 25.72 -6.55
N LEU A 361 1.06 25.41 -5.29
CA LEU A 361 0.60 26.14 -4.10
C LEU A 361 1.62 27.17 -3.61
N ALA A 362 2.86 27.12 -4.12
CA ALA A 362 3.91 28.04 -3.72
C ALA A 362 3.55 29.49 -4.15
N PRO A 363 3.86 30.48 -3.29
CA PRO A 363 3.71 31.88 -3.68
C PRO A 363 4.51 32.20 -4.96
N ASN A 364 3.92 32.96 -5.85
CA ASN A 364 4.60 33.37 -7.09
C ASN A 364 5.41 34.66 -6.85
N ASP A 365 6.32 34.61 -5.85
CA ASP A 365 7.09 35.76 -5.38
C ASP A 365 8.61 35.57 -5.50
N ALA A 366 9.05 34.52 -6.21
CA ALA A 366 10.47 34.16 -6.33
C ALA A 366 11.32 35.32 -6.88
N SER A 367 10.80 36.05 -7.87
CA SER A 367 11.51 37.20 -8.45
C SER A 367 11.65 38.34 -7.43
N ARG A 368 10.60 38.64 -6.66
CA ARG A 368 10.66 39.68 -5.62
C ARG A 368 11.64 39.31 -4.51
N LYS A 369 11.57 38.08 -4.02
CA LYS A 369 12.53 37.57 -3.02
C LYS A 369 14.00 37.65 -3.51
N ALA A 370 14.24 37.32 -4.78
CA ALA A 370 15.58 37.45 -5.36
C ALA A 370 16.07 38.89 -5.34
N VAL A 371 15.21 39.85 -5.74
CA VAL A 371 15.55 41.28 -5.71
C VAL A 371 15.83 41.75 -4.28
N ASP A 372 14.99 41.38 -3.30
CA ASP A 372 15.14 41.77 -1.90
C ASP A 372 16.48 41.23 -1.32
N ILE A 373 16.85 39.98 -1.62
CA ILE A 373 18.12 39.39 -1.21
C ILE A 373 19.31 40.17 -1.84
N ILE A 374 19.29 40.40 -3.14
CA ILE A 374 20.35 41.11 -3.82
C ILE A 374 20.50 42.52 -3.28
N ASN A 375 19.40 43.26 -3.05
CA ASN A 375 19.46 44.59 -2.47
C ASN A 375 20.07 44.60 -1.06
N THR A 376 19.74 43.59 -0.24
CA THR A 376 20.32 43.45 1.12
C THR A 376 21.82 43.15 1.08
N MET A 377 22.30 42.46 0.03
CA MET A 377 23.74 42.16 -0.12
C MET A 377 24.55 43.39 -0.59
N HIS A 378 23.91 44.43 -1.12
CA HIS A 378 24.53 45.64 -1.61
C HIS A 378 24.38 46.84 -0.66
N SER A 379 23.64 46.67 0.44
CA SER A 379 23.48 47.63 1.53
C SER A 379 24.47 47.34 2.68
#